data_f961e7f52e610f5eac34bbe64781999d
#
_entry.id   f961e7f52e610f5eac34bbe64781999d
#
_cell.length_a   1.000
_cell.length_b   1.000
_cell.length_c   1.000
_cell.angle_alpha   90.00
_cell.angle_beta   90.00
_cell.angle_gamma   90.00
#
_symmetry.space_group_name_H-M   'P 1'
#
loop_
_entity.id
_entity.type
_entity.pdbx_description
1 polymer ?
#
loop_
_entity_poly.entity_id
_entity_poly.type
_entity_poly.pdbx_seq_one_letter_code
_entity_poly.pdbx_strand_id
1 'polypeptide(L)'
;MTITTRPSHSGPSLLGGSIDVPVNPCKHGTQRSVQPWVGEPETVGSVALVGAGKMGLPLAAQFAGHGWQVTAVDVNPAVVEAINAGRSHVGEEPGLTEAVAAAHAAGRLRATTDGTAAAKIVDVVVIIVPVMLNDRQQPDYRYMDAAVASVGPGLHAGSLVIFETTLPVGDTRGRFAPALEAASGLAVDSDLFVAFSPERLLSGHVFQNLATYPKLVGGLGQASTARATAFYASVLDAEVVAMSNAEAAEFAKLAETTYRDVNIALANEFAHYAERSGVDILEVITAANSQPYSHIHQPGIGVGGHCIPVYPHFLLSRAPEMTLVDASRKANDGQVDRAIAAIERDLGSLDGAEVLVLGLTYRHGVKELAYSRAIPLIEGLRARGARVLAFDPLLADDEIVHVGAVPWSWGSVAPTVSAIVTQTADPLFTTLDPAWYPGLRVVYDGRNSLRALALPAGTSYHGVGVGDNAGG
;
A
#
# COMPACT_ATOMS: atom_id res chain seq x y z
N MET A 1 22.82 -72.89 18.69
CA MET A 1 23.77 -72.07 19.47
C MET A 1 23.07 -70.78 19.82
N THR A 2 22.94 -70.54 21.10
CA THR A 2 22.03 -69.65 21.79
C THR A 2 22.47 -68.17 21.63
N ILE A 3 21.55 -67.33 21.20
CA ILE A 3 21.74 -65.86 21.20
C ILE A 3 21.00 -65.29 22.41
N THR A 4 21.74 -64.79 23.38
CA THR A 4 21.27 -64.13 24.58
C THR A 4 20.88 -62.68 24.25
N THR A 5 19.64 -62.35 24.59
CA THR A 5 19.09 -60.99 24.59
C THR A 5 19.61 -60.21 25.81
N ARG A 6 20.05 -58.94 25.59
CA ARG A 6 20.30 -57.95 26.65
C ARG A 6 19.07 -57.03 26.83
N PRO A 7 18.78 -56.54 28.03
CA PRO A 7 17.62 -55.71 28.34
C PRO A 7 17.84 -54.26 27.90
N SER A 8 16.77 -53.62 27.42
CA SER A 8 16.67 -52.22 27.11
C SER A 8 16.64 -51.34 28.36
N HIS A 9 17.58 -50.43 28.51
CA HIS A 9 17.47 -49.30 29.42
C HIS A 9 16.54 -48.25 28.87
N SER A 10 15.39 -48.01 29.52
CA SER A 10 14.53 -46.87 29.33
C SER A 10 15.09 -45.65 30.04
N GLY A 11 15.66 -44.71 29.30
CA GLY A 11 15.94 -43.35 29.76
C GLY A 11 14.73 -42.44 29.54
N PRO A 12 14.54 -41.39 30.35
CA PRO A 12 13.32 -40.55 30.25
C PRO A 12 13.30 -39.72 29.01
N SER A 13 12.22 -39.79 28.26
CA SER A 13 11.87 -38.95 27.11
C SER A 13 11.61 -37.52 27.58
N LEU A 14 12.58 -36.65 27.37
CA LEU A 14 12.37 -35.21 27.37
C LEU A 14 12.19 -34.80 25.92
N LEU A 15 10.97 -34.65 25.46
CA LEU A 15 10.57 -33.81 24.28
C LEU A 15 9.09 -34.13 23.97
N GLY A 16 8.22 -33.23 24.33
CA GLY A 16 6.80 -33.34 23.97
C GLY A 16 5.94 -32.24 24.59
N GLY A 17 6.47 -31.02 24.59
CA GLY A 17 5.63 -29.85 24.76
C GLY A 17 5.21 -29.40 23.36
N SER A 18 4.09 -29.90 22.85
CA SER A 18 3.39 -29.25 21.74
C SER A 18 2.97 -27.87 22.21
N ILE A 19 3.58 -26.84 21.67
CA ILE A 19 3.04 -25.49 21.76
C ILE A 19 1.82 -25.50 20.82
N ASP A 20 0.70 -25.96 21.34
CA ASP A 20 -0.60 -25.64 20.79
C ASP A 20 -0.79 -24.14 20.97
N VAL A 21 -0.37 -23.36 19.98
CA VAL A 21 -0.87 -22.00 19.82
C VAL A 21 -2.31 -22.18 19.36
N PRO A 22 -3.31 -21.88 20.19
CA PRO A 22 -4.68 -21.94 19.74
C PRO A 22 -4.82 -20.89 18.62
N VAL A 23 -5.03 -21.34 17.39
CA VAL A 23 -5.69 -20.53 16.38
C VAL A 23 -7.10 -20.32 16.94
N ASN A 24 -7.25 -19.25 17.69
CA ASN A 24 -8.53 -18.84 18.22
C ASN A 24 -9.33 -18.31 17.01
N PRO A 25 -10.28 -19.07 16.43
CA PRO A 25 -11.27 -18.44 15.57
C PRO A 25 -11.96 -17.45 16.51
N CYS A 26 -12.03 -16.18 16.13
CA CYS A 26 -12.79 -15.18 16.84
C CYS A 26 -14.16 -15.77 17.16
N LYS A 27 -14.31 -16.27 18.35
CA LYS A 27 -15.63 -16.69 18.86
C LYS A 27 -16.42 -15.41 18.96
N HIS A 28 -17.43 -15.31 18.12
CA HIS A 28 -18.45 -14.30 18.14
C HIS A 28 -18.81 -13.95 19.59
N GLY A 29 -18.39 -12.76 20.01
CA GLY A 29 -18.91 -12.16 21.22
C GLY A 29 -20.42 -12.08 21.07
N THR A 30 -21.14 -12.55 22.08
CA THR A 30 -22.60 -12.49 22.15
C THR A 30 -23.05 -11.12 21.68
N GLN A 31 -23.79 -11.09 20.58
CA GLN A 31 -24.52 -9.91 20.09
C GLN A 31 -25.36 -9.34 21.24
N ARG A 32 -24.84 -8.33 21.91
CA ARG A 32 -25.71 -7.39 22.60
C ARG A 32 -26.34 -6.55 21.49
N SER A 33 -27.66 -6.58 21.41
CA SER A 33 -28.45 -5.79 20.51
C SER A 33 -28.03 -4.32 20.63
N VAL A 34 -27.16 -3.87 19.74
CA VAL A 34 -26.93 -2.45 19.50
C VAL A 34 -28.18 -1.98 18.78
N GLN A 35 -28.94 -1.06 19.38
CA GLN A 35 -30.08 -0.47 18.69
C GLN A 35 -29.50 0.15 17.40
N PRO A 36 -30.04 -0.23 16.22
CA PRO A 36 -29.65 0.42 14.97
C PRO A 36 -29.94 1.91 15.10
N TRP A 37 -29.23 2.73 14.37
CA TRP A 37 -29.59 4.13 14.20
C TRP A 37 -31.03 4.18 13.74
N VAL A 38 -31.92 4.74 14.58
CA VAL A 38 -33.34 4.93 14.27
C VAL A 38 -33.45 6.22 13.46
N GLY A 39 -32.99 6.19 12.21
CA GLY A 39 -33.57 6.99 11.16
C GLY A 39 -34.76 6.22 10.62
N GLU A 40 -35.86 6.87 10.37
CA GLU A 40 -37.02 6.22 9.78
C GLU A 40 -36.63 5.54 8.44
N PRO A 41 -37.20 4.37 8.10
CA PRO A 41 -36.73 3.56 6.94
C PRO A 41 -36.90 4.22 5.56
N GLU A 42 -37.39 5.43 5.47
CA GLU A 42 -37.59 6.22 4.24
C GLU A 42 -36.57 7.38 4.07
N THR A 43 -35.80 7.76 5.08
CA THR A 43 -34.77 8.81 4.97
C THR A 43 -33.40 8.21 4.66
N VAL A 44 -33.02 8.35 3.41
CA VAL A 44 -31.66 8.07 2.95
C VAL A 44 -30.71 9.01 3.70
N GLY A 45 -29.69 8.45 4.39
CA GLY A 45 -28.69 9.25 5.13
C GLY A 45 -27.88 10.14 4.19
N SER A 46 -27.18 11.12 4.75
CA SER A 46 -26.33 12.06 4.02
C SER A 46 -24.90 12.02 4.51
N VAL A 47 -23.93 12.06 3.57
CA VAL A 47 -22.51 11.99 3.87
C VAL A 47 -21.69 12.99 3.05
N ALA A 48 -20.76 13.69 3.70
CA ALA A 48 -19.69 14.41 3.04
C ALA A 48 -18.45 13.56 3.02
N LEU A 49 -17.85 13.34 1.84
CA LEU A 49 -16.58 12.63 1.68
C LEU A 49 -15.51 13.64 1.29
N VAL A 50 -14.52 13.85 2.17
CA VAL A 50 -13.46 14.84 2.02
C VAL A 50 -12.20 14.19 1.46
N GLY A 51 -11.82 14.59 0.25
CA GLY A 51 -10.75 13.99 -0.55
C GLY A 51 -11.33 13.04 -1.61
N ALA A 52 -11.69 13.57 -2.78
CA ALA A 52 -12.26 12.81 -3.90
C ALA A 52 -11.19 12.26 -4.86
N GLY A 53 -10.03 11.86 -4.35
CA GLY A 53 -8.94 11.26 -5.13
C GLY A 53 -9.18 9.79 -5.50
N LYS A 54 -8.08 9.06 -5.80
CA LYS A 54 -8.10 7.66 -6.28
C LYS A 54 -8.87 6.69 -5.35
N MET A 55 -8.86 6.93 -4.03
CA MET A 55 -9.61 6.11 -3.06
C MET A 55 -10.97 6.73 -2.72
N GLY A 56 -11.04 8.06 -2.60
CA GLY A 56 -12.27 8.72 -2.17
C GLY A 56 -13.39 8.70 -3.21
N LEU A 57 -13.10 8.89 -4.49
CA LEU A 57 -14.14 8.87 -5.52
C LEU A 57 -14.85 7.50 -5.64
N PRO A 58 -14.14 6.35 -5.64
CA PRO A 58 -14.80 5.05 -5.58
C PRO A 58 -15.66 4.86 -4.33
N LEU A 59 -15.21 5.33 -3.15
CA LEU A 59 -16.03 5.29 -1.92
C LEU A 59 -17.28 6.15 -2.04
N ALA A 60 -17.16 7.38 -2.60
CA ALA A 60 -18.31 8.24 -2.85
C ALA A 60 -19.34 7.58 -3.76
N ALA A 61 -18.89 6.94 -4.85
CA ALA A 61 -19.74 6.20 -5.78
C ALA A 61 -20.39 4.98 -5.11
N GLN A 62 -19.65 4.25 -4.26
CA GLN A 62 -20.17 3.13 -3.47
C GLN A 62 -21.29 3.57 -2.51
N PHE A 63 -21.06 4.63 -1.73
CA PHE A 63 -22.07 5.15 -0.80
C PHE A 63 -23.33 5.61 -1.54
N ALA A 64 -23.16 6.33 -2.66
CA ALA A 64 -24.27 6.74 -3.50
C ALA A 64 -25.04 5.57 -4.12
N GLY A 65 -24.31 4.50 -4.50
CA GLY A 65 -24.89 3.24 -4.99
C GLY A 65 -25.80 2.56 -3.96
N HIS A 66 -25.48 2.69 -2.66
CA HIS A 66 -26.30 2.21 -1.54
C HIS A 66 -27.39 3.19 -1.09
N GLY A 67 -27.66 4.21 -1.89
CA GLY A 67 -28.80 5.12 -1.67
C GLY A 67 -28.51 6.37 -0.83
N TRP A 68 -27.27 6.59 -0.39
CA TRP A 68 -26.90 7.76 0.38
C TRP A 68 -26.76 9.01 -0.49
N GLN A 69 -27.10 10.17 0.08
CA GLN A 69 -26.83 11.47 -0.53
C GLN A 69 -25.38 11.86 -0.25
N VAL A 70 -24.53 11.84 -1.27
CA VAL A 70 -23.09 12.06 -1.15
C VAL A 70 -22.71 13.44 -1.65
N THR A 71 -22.02 14.21 -0.82
CA THR A 71 -21.33 15.45 -1.21
C THR A 71 -19.82 15.22 -1.14
N ALA A 72 -19.19 15.03 -2.28
CA ALA A 72 -17.72 14.95 -2.35
C ALA A 72 -17.12 16.35 -2.16
N VAL A 73 -16.11 16.45 -1.30
CA VAL A 73 -15.38 17.70 -1.04
C VAL A 73 -13.96 17.54 -1.51
N ASP A 74 -13.52 18.38 -2.46
CA ASP A 74 -12.14 18.38 -2.94
C ASP A 74 -11.65 19.81 -3.16
N VAL A 75 -10.38 20.08 -2.85
CA VAL A 75 -9.77 21.40 -3.03
C VAL A 75 -9.50 21.73 -4.50
N ASN A 76 -9.48 20.73 -5.39
CA ASN A 76 -9.24 20.90 -6.82
C ASN A 76 -10.56 21.18 -7.56
N PRO A 77 -10.76 22.41 -8.10
CA PRO A 77 -11.99 22.72 -8.83
C PRO A 77 -12.25 21.85 -10.05
N ALA A 78 -11.19 21.33 -10.72
CA ALA A 78 -11.35 20.46 -11.87
C ALA A 78 -11.93 19.09 -11.48
N VAL A 79 -11.58 18.56 -10.31
CA VAL A 79 -12.18 17.35 -9.73
C VAL A 79 -13.66 17.57 -9.44
N VAL A 80 -13.99 18.71 -8.81
CA VAL A 80 -15.37 19.08 -8.50
C VAL A 80 -16.20 19.22 -9.77
N GLU A 81 -15.67 19.88 -10.79
CA GLU A 81 -16.35 20.04 -12.09
C GLU A 81 -16.59 18.68 -12.77
N ALA A 82 -15.59 17.80 -12.79
CA ALA A 82 -15.72 16.47 -13.38
C ALA A 82 -16.84 15.65 -12.71
N ILE A 83 -16.86 15.60 -11.37
CA ILE A 83 -17.90 14.88 -10.60
C ILE A 83 -19.29 15.47 -10.86
N ASN A 84 -19.41 16.80 -10.85
CA ASN A 84 -20.69 17.49 -11.09
C ASN A 84 -21.18 17.38 -12.54
N ALA A 85 -20.29 16.98 -13.45
CA ALA A 85 -20.63 16.61 -14.84
C ALA A 85 -20.89 15.09 -15.01
N GLY A 86 -20.93 14.31 -13.92
CA GLY A 86 -21.10 12.86 -13.96
C GLY A 86 -19.91 12.10 -14.54
N ARG A 87 -18.70 12.68 -14.50
CA ARG A 87 -17.47 12.09 -15.06
C ARG A 87 -16.50 11.70 -13.96
N SER A 88 -15.87 10.54 -14.13
CA SER A 88 -14.70 10.15 -13.32
C SER A 88 -13.45 10.85 -13.85
N HIS A 89 -12.64 11.40 -12.94
CA HIS A 89 -11.27 11.85 -13.23
C HIS A 89 -10.22 10.79 -12.88
N VAL A 90 -10.67 9.65 -12.30
CA VAL A 90 -9.84 8.48 -12.00
C VAL A 90 -10.11 7.43 -13.07
N GLY A 91 -9.10 7.13 -13.91
CA GLY A 91 -9.27 6.24 -15.07
C GLY A 91 -8.90 4.78 -14.85
N GLU A 92 -8.25 4.48 -13.74
CA GLU A 92 -7.59 3.16 -13.53
C GLU A 92 -8.46 2.16 -12.75
N GLU A 93 -9.66 2.57 -12.30
CA GLU A 93 -10.53 1.73 -11.47
C GLU A 93 -11.70 1.16 -12.29
N PRO A 94 -11.77 -0.16 -12.51
CA PRO A 94 -12.83 -0.80 -13.28
C PRO A 94 -14.22 -0.51 -12.69
N GLY A 95 -15.18 -0.10 -13.54
CA GLY A 95 -16.56 0.17 -13.15
C GLY A 95 -16.80 1.54 -12.50
N LEU A 96 -15.75 2.31 -12.21
CA LEU A 96 -15.89 3.60 -11.53
C LEU A 96 -16.60 4.66 -12.39
N THR A 97 -16.27 4.71 -13.69
CA THR A 97 -16.88 5.68 -14.62
C THR A 97 -18.39 5.50 -14.67
N GLU A 98 -18.86 4.27 -14.77
CA GLU A 98 -20.28 3.92 -14.82
C GLU A 98 -20.96 4.21 -13.46
N ALA A 99 -20.28 3.90 -12.35
CA ALA A 99 -20.81 4.14 -11.00
C ALA A 99 -21.00 5.64 -10.72
N VAL A 100 -20.00 6.47 -11.09
CA VAL A 100 -20.08 7.93 -10.94
C VAL A 100 -21.19 8.52 -11.81
N ALA A 101 -21.31 8.11 -13.07
CA ALA A 101 -22.35 8.57 -13.96
C ALA A 101 -23.76 8.17 -13.45
N ALA A 102 -23.93 6.95 -12.97
CA ALA A 102 -25.19 6.45 -12.41
C ALA A 102 -25.57 7.21 -11.12
N ALA A 103 -24.60 7.40 -10.20
CA ALA A 103 -24.81 8.16 -8.97
C ALA A 103 -25.21 9.62 -9.23
N HIS A 104 -24.54 10.27 -10.19
CA HIS A 104 -24.86 11.62 -10.62
C HIS A 104 -26.27 11.71 -11.26
N ALA A 105 -26.58 10.83 -12.21
CA ALA A 105 -27.89 10.78 -12.86
C ALA A 105 -29.04 10.54 -11.88
N ALA A 106 -28.80 9.77 -10.80
CA ALA A 106 -29.75 9.56 -9.72
C ALA A 106 -29.84 10.75 -8.74
N GLY A 107 -29.08 11.82 -8.95
CA GLY A 107 -29.02 12.99 -8.06
C GLY A 107 -28.41 12.69 -6.68
N ARG A 108 -27.69 11.58 -6.52
CA ARG A 108 -27.11 11.13 -5.26
C ARG A 108 -25.63 11.49 -5.06
N LEU A 109 -24.96 11.97 -6.09
CA LEU A 109 -23.57 12.40 -6.02
C LEU A 109 -23.44 13.82 -6.58
N ARG A 110 -22.88 14.70 -5.77
CA ARG A 110 -22.44 16.05 -6.14
C ARG A 110 -21.10 16.36 -5.50
N ALA A 111 -20.44 17.43 -5.93
CA ALA A 111 -19.16 17.84 -5.38
C ALA A 111 -19.10 19.35 -5.12
N THR A 112 -18.25 19.76 -4.17
CA THR A 112 -17.99 21.15 -3.81
C THR A 112 -16.55 21.34 -3.33
N THR A 113 -16.05 22.58 -3.38
CA THR A 113 -14.81 22.96 -2.70
C THR A 113 -15.05 23.48 -1.28
N ASP A 114 -16.31 23.69 -0.88
CA ASP A 114 -16.70 24.24 0.43
C ASP A 114 -17.03 23.12 1.42
N GLY A 115 -16.03 22.73 2.23
CA GLY A 115 -16.18 21.69 3.26
C GLY A 115 -17.13 22.10 4.39
N THR A 116 -17.15 23.39 4.76
CA THR A 116 -18.06 23.90 5.80
C THR A 116 -19.52 23.78 5.37
N ALA A 117 -19.82 24.22 4.15
CA ALA A 117 -21.19 24.08 3.62
C ALA A 117 -21.62 22.62 3.46
N ALA A 118 -20.68 21.75 3.07
CA ALA A 118 -20.94 20.32 2.96
C ALA A 118 -21.24 19.68 4.33
N ALA A 119 -20.38 19.94 5.33
CA ALA A 119 -20.54 19.38 6.68
C ALA A 119 -21.84 19.84 7.37
N LYS A 120 -22.32 21.05 7.05
CA LYS A 120 -23.53 21.64 7.66
C LYS A 120 -24.81 20.89 7.32
N ILE A 121 -24.85 20.16 6.23
CA ILE A 121 -26.08 19.55 5.69
C ILE A 121 -26.02 18.03 5.66
N VAL A 122 -25.05 17.42 6.35
CA VAL A 122 -24.85 15.96 6.36
C VAL A 122 -24.73 15.43 7.79
N ASP A 123 -25.11 14.16 7.97
CA ASP A 123 -25.02 13.49 9.26
C ASP A 123 -23.61 12.89 9.49
N VAL A 124 -22.93 12.52 8.40
CA VAL A 124 -21.64 11.83 8.43
C VAL A 124 -20.61 12.60 7.59
N VAL A 125 -19.41 12.75 8.12
CA VAL A 125 -18.24 13.28 7.39
C VAL A 125 -17.16 12.20 7.38
N VAL A 126 -16.76 11.76 6.20
CA VAL A 126 -15.65 10.82 6.01
C VAL A 126 -14.44 11.58 5.44
N ILE A 127 -13.29 11.49 6.10
CA ILE A 127 -12.07 12.20 5.69
C ILE A 127 -11.04 11.19 5.18
N ILE A 128 -10.66 11.33 3.91
CA ILE A 128 -9.70 10.44 3.23
C ILE A 128 -8.65 11.23 2.43
N VAL A 129 -8.13 12.29 3.01
CA VAL A 129 -7.02 13.06 2.44
C VAL A 129 -5.67 12.44 2.82
N PRO A 130 -4.61 12.57 1.99
CA PRO A 130 -3.34 11.91 2.26
C PRO A 130 -2.61 12.44 3.50
N VAL A 131 -1.99 11.51 4.25
CA VAL A 131 -0.94 11.80 5.23
C VAL A 131 0.31 11.05 4.77
N MET A 132 1.32 11.79 4.35
CA MET A 132 2.56 11.27 3.80
C MET A 132 3.71 11.51 4.78
N LEU A 133 4.95 11.24 4.37
CA LEU A 133 6.14 11.58 5.13
C LEU A 133 6.71 12.93 4.66
N ASN A 134 7.15 13.75 5.60
CA ASN A 134 7.99 14.92 5.31
C ASN A 134 9.46 14.50 5.12
N ASP A 135 10.33 15.46 4.81
CA ASP A 135 11.78 15.24 4.59
C ASP A 135 12.51 14.64 5.81
N ARG A 136 11.91 14.69 6.99
CA ARG A 136 12.43 14.09 8.23
C ARG A 136 11.85 12.70 8.51
N GLN A 137 11.14 12.12 7.53
CA GLN A 137 10.43 10.85 7.67
C GLN A 137 9.40 10.84 8.82
N GLN A 138 8.80 12.00 9.10
CA GLN A 138 7.71 12.15 10.05
C GLN A 138 6.38 12.35 9.32
N PRO A 139 5.23 11.98 9.92
CA PRO A 139 3.92 12.21 9.33
C PRO A 139 3.68 13.68 9.00
N ASP A 140 3.24 13.97 7.80
CA ASP A 140 2.89 15.30 7.33
C ASP A 140 1.37 15.49 7.34
N TYR A 141 0.88 16.24 8.29
CA TYR A 141 -0.55 16.42 8.53
C TYR A 141 -1.17 17.60 7.79
N ARG A 142 -0.45 18.33 6.93
CA ARG A 142 -0.93 19.57 6.30
C ARG A 142 -2.31 19.43 5.65
N TYR A 143 -2.52 18.35 4.89
CA TYR A 143 -3.79 18.11 4.23
C TYR A 143 -4.90 17.70 5.20
N MET A 144 -4.56 16.90 6.20
CA MET A 144 -5.51 16.47 7.22
C MET A 144 -5.95 17.64 8.12
N ASP A 145 -4.99 18.48 8.57
CA ASP A 145 -5.28 19.68 9.33
C ASP A 145 -6.16 20.66 8.55
N ALA A 146 -5.89 20.83 7.25
CA ALA A 146 -6.72 21.65 6.37
C ALA A 146 -8.13 21.07 6.17
N ALA A 147 -8.26 19.74 6.04
CA ALA A 147 -9.56 19.09 5.94
C ALA A 147 -10.39 19.28 7.22
N VAL A 148 -9.79 19.04 8.39
CA VAL A 148 -10.43 19.26 9.69
C VAL A 148 -10.87 20.72 9.87
N ALA A 149 -9.99 21.68 9.53
CA ALA A 149 -10.33 23.11 9.60
C ALA A 149 -11.46 23.49 8.63
N SER A 150 -11.55 22.85 7.47
CA SER A 150 -12.57 23.11 6.47
C SER A 150 -13.95 22.59 6.89
N VAL A 151 -14.04 21.40 7.50
CA VAL A 151 -15.34 20.81 7.87
C VAL A 151 -15.80 21.22 9.26
N GLY A 152 -14.88 21.48 10.20
CA GLY A 152 -15.18 21.73 11.61
C GLY A 152 -16.27 22.77 11.86
N PRO A 153 -16.22 23.99 11.25
CA PRO A 153 -17.24 25.01 11.47
C PRO A 153 -18.65 24.63 10.98
N GLY A 154 -18.77 23.63 10.12
CA GLY A 154 -20.03 23.12 9.60
C GLY A 154 -20.65 22.00 10.44
N LEU A 155 -19.91 21.39 11.35
CA LEU A 155 -20.41 20.28 12.17
C LEU A 155 -21.49 20.75 13.14
N HIS A 156 -22.44 19.89 13.42
CA HIS A 156 -23.58 20.15 14.34
C HIS A 156 -23.73 18.99 15.33
N ALA A 157 -24.55 19.21 16.36
CA ALA A 157 -24.82 18.17 17.35
C ALA A 157 -25.42 16.92 16.67
N GLY A 158 -24.80 15.77 16.95
CA GLY A 158 -25.14 14.51 16.33
C GLY A 158 -24.25 14.13 15.14
N SER A 159 -23.42 15.04 14.61
CA SER A 159 -22.48 14.72 13.52
C SER A 159 -21.52 13.58 13.88
N LEU A 160 -21.26 12.70 12.90
CA LEU A 160 -20.26 11.65 12.97
C LEU A 160 -19.11 12.01 12.02
N VAL A 161 -17.87 12.10 12.53
CA VAL A 161 -16.66 12.27 11.72
C VAL A 161 -15.86 10.98 11.74
N ILE A 162 -15.50 10.47 10.58
CA ILE A 162 -14.71 9.23 10.42
C ILE A 162 -13.42 9.55 9.65
N PHE A 163 -12.30 9.20 10.23
CA PHE A 163 -11.00 9.24 9.56
C PHE A 163 -10.72 7.90 8.90
N GLU A 164 -10.54 7.87 7.57
CA GLU A 164 -10.16 6.67 6.81
C GLU A 164 -8.67 6.64 6.47
N THR A 165 -8.04 7.79 6.36
CA THR A 165 -6.60 7.90 6.10
C THR A 165 -5.81 7.24 7.23
N THR A 166 -4.82 6.43 6.87
CA THR A 166 -3.92 5.83 7.87
C THR A 166 -3.20 6.89 8.67
N LEU A 167 -3.24 6.74 9.99
CA LEU A 167 -2.69 7.66 10.98
C LEU A 167 -1.76 6.92 11.95
N PRO A 168 -0.78 7.60 12.56
CA PRO A 168 -0.13 7.11 13.78
C PRO A 168 -1.12 6.80 14.89
N VAL A 169 -0.81 5.79 15.70
CA VAL A 169 -1.68 5.37 16.81
C VAL A 169 -1.89 6.52 17.79
N GLY A 170 -3.15 6.79 18.10
CA GLY A 170 -3.58 7.83 19.03
C GLY A 170 -3.83 9.21 18.40
N ASP A 171 -3.58 9.38 17.10
CA ASP A 171 -3.76 10.69 16.46
C ASP A 171 -5.23 11.09 16.33
N THR A 172 -6.12 10.16 16.09
CA THR A 172 -7.57 10.46 16.07
C THR A 172 -8.00 11.09 17.37
N ARG A 173 -7.58 10.55 18.52
CA ARG A 173 -7.93 11.06 19.85
C ARG A 173 -7.11 12.27 20.24
N GLY A 174 -5.77 12.20 20.08
CA GLY A 174 -4.85 13.17 20.66
C GLY A 174 -4.61 14.42 19.82
N ARG A 175 -4.88 14.34 18.50
CA ARG A 175 -4.68 15.45 17.57
C ARG A 175 -5.97 15.95 16.96
N PHE A 176 -6.74 15.06 16.31
CA PHE A 176 -7.83 15.48 15.45
C PHE A 176 -9.14 15.72 16.22
N ALA A 177 -9.43 14.95 17.27
CA ALA A 177 -10.60 15.20 18.09
C ALA A 177 -10.55 16.58 18.77
N PRO A 178 -9.46 17.01 19.45
CA PRO A 178 -9.36 18.37 19.98
C PRO A 178 -9.45 19.46 18.90
N ALA A 179 -8.92 19.21 17.69
CA ALA A 179 -9.02 20.16 16.59
C ALA A 179 -10.46 20.30 16.08
N LEU A 180 -11.23 19.21 16.02
CA LEU A 180 -12.66 19.22 15.68
C LEU A 180 -13.47 19.95 16.75
N GLU A 181 -13.21 19.71 18.05
CA GLU A 181 -13.85 20.40 19.16
C GLU A 181 -13.61 21.92 19.09
N ALA A 182 -12.34 22.31 18.86
CA ALA A 182 -11.98 23.73 18.74
C ALA A 182 -12.65 24.41 17.53
N ALA A 183 -12.80 23.71 16.40
CA ALA A 183 -13.38 24.27 15.18
C ALA A 183 -14.90 24.30 15.19
N SER A 184 -15.55 23.35 15.86
CA SER A 184 -17.03 23.21 15.89
C SER A 184 -17.68 23.80 17.14
N GLY A 185 -16.93 23.89 18.25
CA GLY A 185 -17.50 24.22 19.57
C GLY A 185 -18.30 23.10 20.22
N LEU A 186 -18.24 21.89 19.65
CA LEU A 186 -18.95 20.69 20.12
C LEU A 186 -18.03 19.83 20.99
N ALA A 187 -18.58 19.08 21.93
CA ALA A 187 -17.81 18.15 22.76
C ALA A 187 -17.87 16.72 22.18
N VAL A 188 -16.71 16.08 22.04
CA VAL A 188 -16.62 14.70 21.57
C VAL A 188 -17.25 13.73 22.59
N ASP A 189 -17.89 12.68 22.07
CA ASP A 189 -18.67 11.65 22.78
C ASP A 189 -19.93 12.14 23.49
N SER A 190 -20.28 13.43 23.38
CA SER A 190 -21.60 13.96 23.77
C SER A 190 -22.37 14.54 22.58
N ASP A 191 -21.79 15.53 21.90
CA ASP A 191 -22.44 16.24 20.80
C ASP A 191 -21.84 15.81 19.44
N LEU A 192 -20.57 15.47 19.41
CA LEU A 192 -19.80 15.06 18.23
C LEU A 192 -19.29 13.64 18.39
N PHE A 193 -19.49 12.80 17.39
CA PHE A 193 -19.02 11.41 17.39
C PHE A 193 -17.84 11.29 16.43
N VAL A 194 -16.74 10.66 16.89
CA VAL A 194 -15.50 10.54 16.13
C VAL A 194 -15.03 9.09 16.10
N ALA A 195 -14.71 8.59 14.91
CA ALA A 195 -14.20 7.24 14.71
C ALA A 195 -13.05 7.22 13.73
N PHE A 196 -12.28 6.14 13.78
CA PHE A 196 -11.27 5.76 12.82
C PHE A 196 -11.68 4.46 12.12
N SER A 197 -11.55 4.41 10.82
CA SER A 197 -11.84 3.23 10.03
C SER A 197 -10.85 3.13 8.87
N PRO A 198 -9.75 2.36 8.99
CA PRO A 198 -8.70 2.36 8.01
C PRO A 198 -9.18 1.93 6.63
N GLU A 199 -8.74 2.65 5.62
CA GLU A 199 -8.83 2.21 4.25
C GLU A 199 -7.86 1.03 4.04
N ARG A 200 -8.32 -0.08 3.40
CA ARG A 200 -7.56 -1.32 3.19
C ARG A 200 -7.66 -1.81 1.74
N LEU A 201 -8.00 -0.93 0.82
CA LEU A 201 -8.31 -1.22 -0.57
C LEU A 201 -7.03 -1.26 -1.42
N LEU A 202 -7.10 -1.94 -2.54
CA LEU A 202 -6.05 -2.03 -3.53
C LEU A 202 -6.51 -1.35 -4.82
N SER A 203 -5.76 -0.36 -5.32
CA SER A 203 -6.03 0.30 -6.61
C SER A 203 -6.20 -0.72 -7.74
N GLY A 204 -7.20 -0.53 -8.59
CA GLY A 204 -7.60 -1.46 -9.64
C GLY A 204 -8.51 -2.59 -9.19
N HIS A 205 -8.83 -2.68 -7.87
CA HIS A 205 -9.70 -3.71 -7.28
C HIS A 205 -10.60 -3.14 -6.16
N VAL A 206 -10.84 -1.82 -6.16
CA VAL A 206 -11.50 -1.14 -5.03
C VAL A 206 -12.89 -1.72 -4.77
N PHE A 207 -13.75 -1.81 -5.77
CA PHE A 207 -15.12 -2.35 -5.58
C PHE A 207 -15.12 -3.81 -5.14
N GLN A 208 -14.24 -4.65 -5.68
CA GLN A 208 -14.09 -6.04 -5.23
C GLN A 208 -13.66 -6.10 -3.76
N ASN A 209 -12.71 -5.27 -3.36
CA ASN A 209 -12.24 -5.23 -1.98
C ASN A 209 -13.30 -4.68 -1.02
N LEU A 210 -14.08 -3.65 -1.42
CA LEU A 210 -15.21 -3.13 -0.64
C LEU A 210 -16.30 -4.17 -0.38
N ALA A 211 -16.46 -5.13 -1.29
CA ALA A 211 -17.41 -6.22 -1.12
C ALA A 211 -16.87 -7.40 -0.29
N THR A 212 -15.54 -7.54 -0.15
CA THR A 212 -14.94 -8.77 0.41
C THR A 212 -14.08 -8.56 1.65
N TYR A 213 -13.45 -7.40 1.80
CA TYR A 213 -12.56 -7.16 2.95
C TYR A 213 -13.35 -6.64 4.14
N PRO A 214 -13.20 -7.26 5.34
CA PRO A 214 -13.85 -6.74 6.53
C PRO A 214 -13.45 -5.29 6.79
N LYS A 215 -14.44 -4.42 7.01
CA LYS A 215 -14.22 -3.01 7.36
C LYS A 215 -14.01 -2.89 8.86
N LEU A 216 -12.83 -2.44 9.29
CA LEU A 216 -12.52 -2.24 10.70
C LEU A 216 -13.02 -0.86 11.15
N VAL A 217 -13.65 -0.78 12.32
CA VAL A 217 -14.20 0.48 12.85
C VAL A 217 -13.90 0.59 14.35
N GLY A 218 -13.21 1.67 14.75
CA GLY A 218 -12.97 2.00 16.15
C GLY A 218 -13.34 3.44 16.46
N GLY A 219 -14.24 3.68 17.38
CA GLY A 219 -14.63 5.02 17.83
C GLY A 219 -13.80 5.51 19.02
N LEU A 220 -13.85 6.81 19.29
CA LEU A 220 -13.29 7.38 20.51
C LEU A 220 -14.05 6.94 21.75
N GLY A 221 -15.37 6.72 21.61
CA GLY A 221 -16.23 6.12 22.61
C GLY A 221 -17.13 5.05 22.03
N GLN A 222 -17.90 4.38 22.88
CA GLN A 222 -18.81 3.32 22.47
C GLN A 222 -19.88 3.80 21.49
N ALA A 223 -20.42 5.01 21.70
CA ALA A 223 -21.41 5.60 20.83
C ALA A 223 -20.84 5.92 19.44
N SER A 224 -19.60 6.44 19.37
CA SER A 224 -18.88 6.69 18.14
C SER A 224 -18.64 5.38 17.36
N THR A 225 -18.20 4.31 18.05
CA THR A 225 -18.02 2.99 17.42
C THR A 225 -19.34 2.47 16.86
N ALA A 226 -20.42 2.51 17.64
CA ALA A 226 -21.72 2.00 17.22
C ALA A 226 -22.26 2.73 15.99
N ARG A 227 -22.20 4.07 15.98
CA ARG A 227 -22.66 4.89 14.85
C ARG A 227 -21.84 4.64 13.59
N ALA A 228 -20.53 4.62 13.68
CA ALA A 228 -19.66 4.35 12.53
C ALA A 228 -19.84 2.92 11.99
N THR A 229 -20.04 1.93 12.87
CA THR A 229 -20.37 0.54 12.48
C THR A 229 -21.70 0.50 11.73
N ALA A 230 -22.75 1.18 12.23
CA ALA A 230 -24.05 1.24 11.57
C ALA A 230 -23.97 1.94 10.19
N PHE A 231 -23.18 3.03 10.09
CA PHE A 231 -22.92 3.70 8.81
C PHE A 231 -22.31 2.73 7.79
N TYR A 232 -21.17 2.09 8.12
CA TYR A 232 -20.53 1.19 7.16
C TYR A 232 -21.38 -0.03 6.82
N ALA A 233 -22.13 -0.58 7.76
CA ALA A 233 -23.06 -1.69 7.50
C ALA A 233 -24.21 -1.30 6.53
N SER A 234 -24.49 0.00 6.38
CA SER A 234 -25.52 0.50 5.44
C SER A 234 -24.97 0.81 4.04
N VAL A 235 -23.65 0.89 3.86
CA VAL A 235 -23.01 1.30 2.61
C VAL A 235 -22.04 0.26 2.04
N LEU A 236 -21.81 -0.85 2.74
CA LEU A 236 -20.92 -1.93 2.33
C LEU A 236 -21.60 -3.29 2.46
N ASP A 237 -21.28 -4.19 1.53
CA ASP A 237 -21.72 -5.60 1.60
C ASP A 237 -20.78 -6.45 2.47
N ALA A 238 -19.53 -5.99 2.68
CA ALA A 238 -18.54 -6.66 3.51
C ALA A 238 -18.88 -6.60 5.00
N GLU A 239 -18.36 -7.55 5.76
CA GLU A 239 -18.46 -7.56 7.22
C GLU A 239 -17.88 -6.27 7.83
N VAL A 240 -18.57 -5.70 8.80
CA VAL A 240 -18.08 -4.56 9.59
C VAL A 240 -17.65 -5.05 10.97
N VAL A 241 -16.37 -4.94 11.28
CA VAL A 241 -15.77 -5.39 12.53
C VAL A 241 -15.56 -4.21 13.46
N ALA A 242 -16.35 -4.16 14.54
CA ALA A 242 -16.17 -3.17 15.59
C ALA A 242 -14.93 -3.50 16.43
N MET A 243 -13.97 -2.56 16.45
CA MET A 243 -12.78 -2.62 17.29
C MET A 243 -13.07 -2.00 18.67
N SER A 244 -12.22 -2.29 19.65
CA SER A 244 -12.37 -1.78 21.03
C SER A 244 -12.31 -0.25 21.13
N ASN A 245 -11.52 0.41 20.27
CA ASN A 245 -11.33 1.86 20.20
C ASN A 245 -10.66 2.26 18.87
N ALA A 246 -10.50 3.56 18.65
CA ALA A 246 -9.83 4.11 17.47
C ALA A 246 -8.37 3.67 17.38
N GLU A 247 -7.65 3.64 18.50
CA GLU A 247 -6.24 3.26 18.57
C GLU A 247 -6.01 1.80 18.12
N ALA A 248 -6.93 0.90 18.45
CA ALA A 248 -6.85 -0.49 18.00
C ALA A 248 -7.04 -0.60 16.48
N ALA A 249 -7.93 0.20 15.90
CA ALA A 249 -8.15 0.25 14.45
C ALA A 249 -6.98 0.90 13.71
N GLU A 250 -6.41 1.99 14.24
CA GLU A 250 -5.18 2.64 13.74
C GLU A 250 -4.01 1.64 13.74
N PHE A 251 -3.80 0.96 14.87
CA PHE A 251 -2.70 0.01 15.00
C PHE A 251 -2.88 -1.22 14.11
N ALA A 252 -4.09 -1.72 13.93
CA ALA A 252 -4.34 -2.87 13.06
C ALA A 252 -3.85 -2.60 11.62
N LYS A 253 -4.09 -1.39 11.09
CA LYS A 253 -3.60 -0.98 9.76
C LYS A 253 -2.08 -0.90 9.70
N LEU A 254 -1.46 -0.29 10.72
CA LEU A 254 -0.01 -0.16 10.78
C LEU A 254 0.67 -1.53 10.96
N ALA A 255 0.10 -2.41 11.80
CA ALA A 255 0.61 -3.76 12.02
C ALA A 255 0.58 -4.60 10.74
N GLU A 256 -0.56 -4.59 10.01
CA GLU A 256 -0.72 -5.28 8.72
C GLU A 256 0.35 -4.86 7.70
N THR A 257 0.61 -3.57 7.62
CA THR A 257 1.53 -3.03 6.61
C THR A 257 2.98 -3.23 7.03
N THR A 258 3.28 -3.02 8.32
CA THR A 258 4.63 -3.24 8.88
C THR A 258 5.02 -4.72 8.83
N TYR A 259 4.07 -5.65 9.06
CA TYR A 259 4.31 -7.09 8.87
C TYR A 259 4.82 -7.37 7.45
N ARG A 260 4.18 -6.80 6.42
CA ARG A 260 4.63 -6.98 5.03
C ARG A 260 6.02 -6.41 4.80
N ASP A 261 6.32 -5.23 5.32
CA ASP A 261 7.63 -4.60 5.19
C ASP A 261 8.75 -5.44 5.83
N VAL A 262 8.53 -5.89 7.08
CA VAL A 262 9.47 -6.77 7.81
C VAL A 262 9.66 -8.10 7.07
N ASN A 263 8.59 -8.69 6.57
CA ASN A 263 8.66 -9.97 5.88
C ASN A 263 9.39 -9.85 4.52
N ILE A 264 9.22 -8.74 3.80
CA ILE A 264 9.99 -8.48 2.57
C ILE A 264 11.47 -8.25 2.90
N ALA A 265 11.79 -7.53 3.98
CA ALA A 265 13.17 -7.34 4.44
C ALA A 265 13.84 -8.67 4.76
N LEU A 266 13.13 -9.56 5.48
CA LEU A 266 13.60 -10.93 5.75
C LEU A 266 13.84 -11.72 4.47
N ALA A 267 12.92 -11.64 3.49
CA ALA A 267 13.09 -12.29 2.20
C ALA A 267 14.32 -11.75 1.44
N ASN A 268 14.58 -10.44 1.51
CA ASN A 268 15.76 -9.82 0.94
C ASN A 268 17.06 -10.28 1.63
N GLU A 269 17.06 -10.42 2.95
CA GLU A 269 18.24 -10.97 3.68
C GLU A 269 18.49 -12.44 3.32
N PHE A 270 17.43 -13.24 3.21
CA PHE A 270 17.55 -14.63 2.74
C PHE A 270 18.06 -14.71 1.30
N ALA A 271 17.63 -13.78 0.44
CA ALA A 271 18.16 -13.68 -0.91
C ALA A 271 19.67 -13.45 -0.93
N HIS A 272 20.18 -12.55 -0.08
CA HIS A 272 21.62 -12.30 0.05
C HIS A 272 22.40 -13.53 0.58
N TYR A 273 21.78 -14.30 1.47
CA TYR A 273 22.39 -15.54 1.92
C TYR A 273 22.42 -16.61 0.82
N ALA A 274 21.32 -16.73 0.07
CA ALA A 274 21.17 -17.67 -1.04
C ALA A 274 22.22 -17.41 -2.14
N GLU A 275 22.43 -16.15 -2.55
CA GLU A 275 23.46 -15.75 -3.51
C GLU A 275 24.85 -16.27 -3.10
N ARG A 276 25.25 -16.09 -1.83
CA ARG A 276 26.54 -16.56 -1.31
C ARG A 276 26.63 -18.06 -1.17
N SER A 277 25.50 -18.73 -1.04
CA SER A 277 25.43 -20.19 -0.84
C SER A 277 25.26 -20.94 -2.16
N GLY A 278 25.10 -20.24 -3.29
CA GLY A 278 24.88 -20.85 -4.61
C GLY A 278 23.53 -21.56 -4.73
N VAL A 279 22.49 -21.10 -3.99
CA VAL A 279 21.15 -21.67 -4.05
C VAL A 279 20.15 -20.65 -4.60
N ASP A 280 19.01 -21.16 -5.10
CA ASP A 280 17.90 -20.32 -5.59
C ASP A 280 16.95 -20.00 -4.44
N ILE A 281 16.82 -18.71 -4.09
CA ILE A 281 15.91 -18.27 -3.02
C ILE A 281 14.45 -18.58 -3.34
N LEU A 282 14.02 -18.58 -4.59
CA LEU A 282 12.64 -18.83 -4.96
C LEU A 282 12.23 -20.30 -4.72
N GLU A 283 13.16 -21.23 -4.96
CA GLU A 283 12.99 -22.64 -4.59
C GLU A 283 12.87 -22.78 -3.07
N VAL A 284 13.78 -22.13 -2.32
CA VAL A 284 13.81 -22.16 -0.86
C VAL A 284 12.51 -21.58 -0.27
N ILE A 285 12.04 -20.42 -0.77
CA ILE A 285 10.79 -19.80 -0.31
C ILE A 285 9.59 -20.71 -0.61
N THR A 286 9.55 -21.30 -1.81
CA THR A 286 8.48 -22.22 -2.20
C THR A 286 8.43 -23.44 -1.26
N ALA A 287 9.59 -24.04 -0.99
CA ALA A 287 9.70 -25.16 -0.08
C ALA A 287 9.35 -24.77 1.37
N ALA A 288 9.85 -23.64 1.87
CA ALA A 288 9.55 -23.16 3.21
C ALA A 288 8.05 -22.86 3.40
N ASN A 289 7.41 -22.24 2.41
CA ASN A 289 5.99 -21.89 2.45
C ASN A 289 5.05 -23.09 2.21
N SER A 290 5.57 -24.29 1.95
CA SER A 290 4.76 -25.49 1.82
C SER A 290 4.14 -25.97 3.13
N GLN A 291 4.64 -25.48 4.28
CA GLN A 291 4.06 -25.74 5.60
C GLN A 291 3.22 -24.51 6.06
N PRO A 292 2.17 -24.72 6.88
CA PRO A 292 1.12 -23.71 7.11
C PRO A 292 1.55 -22.48 7.94
N TYR A 293 2.72 -22.50 8.59
CA TYR A 293 3.17 -21.43 9.47
C TYR A 293 4.20 -20.48 8.84
N SER A 294 4.64 -20.75 7.61
CA SER A 294 5.57 -19.89 6.87
C SER A 294 4.86 -19.15 5.75
N HIS A 295 5.03 -17.83 5.71
CA HIS A 295 4.49 -16.95 4.68
C HIS A 295 5.55 -15.95 4.24
N ILE A 296 6.72 -16.46 3.79
CA ILE A 296 7.83 -15.65 3.34
C ILE A 296 7.47 -14.98 2.02
N HIS A 297 7.63 -13.65 1.96
CA HIS A 297 7.38 -12.86 0.76
C HIS A 297 8.49 -13.04 -0.28
N GLN A 298 8.27 -12.47 -1.47
CA GLN A 298 9.28 -12.47 -2.53
C GLN A 298 10.29 -11.34 -2.29
N PRO A 299 11.60 -11.61 -2.48
CA PRO A 299 12.62 -10.58 -2.46
C PRO A 299 12.56 -9.74 -3.74
N GLY A 300 13.26 -8.60 -3.74
CA GLY A 300 13.34 -7.74 -4.91
C GLY A 300 14.22 -6.51 -4.69
N ILE A 301 14.30 -5.65 -5.70
CA ILE A 301 15.13 -4.43 -5.70
C ILE A 301 14.61 -3.33 -4.75
N GLY A 302 13.80 -3.68 -3.77
CA GLY A 302 13.23 -2.81 -2.76
C GLY A 302 11.71 -2.68 -2.87
N VAL A 303 11.15 -1.84 -1.99
CA VAL A 303 9.70 -1.72 -1.78
C VAL A 303 9.26 -0.30 -2.13
N GLY A 304 8.26 -0.19 -3.01
CA GLY A 304 7.63 1.07 -3.39
C GLY A 304 6.15 1.14 -2.99
N GLY A 305 5.50 2.23 -3.39
CA GLY A 305 4.09 2.51 -3.11
C GLY A 305 3.84 3.31 -1.84
N HIS A 306 2.61 3.76 -1.65
CA HIS A 306 2.22 4.68 -0.58
C HIS A 306 2.17 4.07 0.83
N CYS A 307 2.08 2.74 0.96
CA CYS A 307 1.76 2.09 2.23
C CYS A 307 2.98 1.44 2.87
N ILE A 308 3.58 0.43 2.20
CA ILE A 308 4.62 -0.40 2.81
C ILE A 308 5.87 0.39 3.19
N PRO A 309 6.44 1.29 2.35
CA PRO A 309 7.61 2.05 2.74
C PRO A 309 7.31 3.24 3.67
N VAL A 310 6.04 3.60 3.87
CA VAL A 310 5.62 4.81 4.60
C VAL A 310 5.18 4.49 6.03
N TYR A 311 4.26 3.55 6.21
CA TYR A 311 3.59 3.34 7.49
C TYR A 311 4.47 2.78 8.62
N PRO A 312 5.55 2.02 8.38
CA PRO A 312 6.52 1.72 9.43
C PRO A 312 7.11 2.96 10.10
N HIS A 313 7.30 4.06 9.34
CA HIS A 313 7.77 5.33 9.91
C HIS A 313 6.72 5.98 10.83
N PHE A 314 5.41 5.71 10.65
CA PHE A 314 4.39 6.18 11.58
C PHE A 314 4.55 5.49 12.96
N LEU A 315 4.89 4.20 12.98
CA LEU A 315 5.23 3.52 14.24
C LEU A 315 6.53 4.07 14.83
N LEU A 316 7.59 4.18 14.03
CA LEU A 316 8.90 4.69 14.48
C LEU A 316 8.83 6.13 14.97
N SER A 317 7.90 6.95 14.47
CA SER A 317 7.69 8.33 14.96
C SER A 317 7.17 8.37 16.40
N ARG A 318 6.51 7.31 16.86
CA ARG A 318 5.96 7.17 18.22
C ARG A 318 6.79 6.25 19.12
N ALA A 319 7.47 5.27 18.53
CA ALA A 319 8.24 4.23 19.22
C ALA A 319 9.59 4.00 18.49
N PRO A 320 10.53 4.94 18.59
CA PRO A 320 11.84 4.84 17.91
C PRO A 320 12.68 3.65 18.40
N GLU A 321 12.33 3.04 19.52
CA GLU A 321 12.96 1.83 20.05
C GLU A 321 12.56 0.54 19.32
N MET A 322 11.66 0.56 18.34
CA MET A 322 11.27 -0.60 17.55
C MET A 322 12.38 -1.02 16.56
N THR A 323 13.45 -1.62 17.09
CA THR A 323 14.68 -1.94 16.35
C THR A 323 14.46 -2.84 15.15
N LEU A 324 13.54 -3.81 15.23
CA LEU A 324 13.24 -4.71 14.11
C LEU A 324 12.61 -3.94 12.93
N VAL A 325 11.71 -3.01 13.20
CA VAL A 325 11.05 -2.20 12.17
C VAL A 325 12.06 -1.27 11.48
N ASP A 326 12.92 -0.61 12.27
CA ASP A 326 13.99 0.25 11.75
C ASP A 326 14.99 -0.54 10.90
N ALA A 327 15.46 -1.69 11.38
CA ALA A 327 16.38 -2.56 10.64
C ALA A 327 15.75 -3.04 9.32
N SER A 328 14.47 -3.40 9.34
CA SER A 328 13.75 -3.84 8.14
C SER A 328 13.63 -2.74 7.09
N ARG A 329 13.34 -1.50 7.52
CA ARG A 329 13.34 -0.34 6.61
C ARG A 329 14.71 -0.14 5.96
N LYS A 330 15.79 -0.17 6.74
CA LYS A 330 17.16 -0.05 6.23
C LYS A 330 17.53 -1.19 5.27
N ALA A 331 17.12 -2.43 5.57
CA ALA A 331 17.35 -3.57 4.69
C ALA A 331 16.63 -3.40 3.34
N ASN A 332 15.36 -2.97 3.35
CA ASN A 332 14.59 -2.73 2.13
C ASN A 332 15.10 -1.52 1.33
N ASP A 333 15.46 -0.44 1.99
CA ASP A 333 15.96 0.77 1.33
C ASP A 333 17.35 0.55 0.70
N GLY A 334 18.19 -0.28 1.31
CA GLY A 334 19.53 -0.62 0.81
C GLY A 334 19.57 -1.51 -0.44
N GLN A 335 18.43 -2.07 -0.88
CA GLN A 335 18.42 -2.97 -2.05
C GLN A 335 18.81 -2.27 -3.35
N VAL A 336 18.47 -0.99 -3.51
CA VAL A 336 18.86 -0.19 -4.69
C VAL A 336 20.37 -0.03 -4.76
N ASP A 337 21.03 0.30 -3.65
CA ASP A 337 22.48 0.45 -3.61
C ASP A 337 23.20 -0.87 -3.90
N ARG A 338 22.65 -1.99 -3.43
CA ARG A 338 23.14 -3.32 -3.79
C ARG A 338 23.08 -3.59 -5.29
N ALA A 339 21.94 -3.27 -5.92
CA ALA A 339 21.76 -3.45 -7.35
C ALA A 339 22.79 -2.62 -8.13
N ILE A 340 22.96 -1.36 -7.78
CA ILE A 340 23.93 -0.47 -8.41
C ILE A 340 25.36 -1.00 -8.22
N ALA A 341 25.71 -1.44 -7.02
CA ALA A 341 27.05 -2.00 -6.74
C ALA A 341 27.32 -3.30 -7.52
N ALA A 342 26.31 -4.15 -7.71
CA ALA A 342 26.47 -5.35 -8.53
C ALA A 342 26.71 -5.02 -10.00
N ILE A 343 25.96 -4.09 -10.56
CA ILE A 343 26.11 -3.62 -11.95
C ILE A 343 27.50 -2.99 -12.15
N GLU A 344 27.90 -2.11 -11.23
CA GLU A 344 29.20 -1.42 -11.29
C GLU A 344 30.37 -2.40 -11.21
N ARG A 345 30.29 -3.40 -10.33
CA ARG A 345 31.32 -4.46 -10.21
C ARG A 345 31.52 -5.19 -11.54
N ASP A 346 30.45 -5.56 -12.23
CA ASP A 346 30.52 -6.37 -13.44
C ASP A 346 30.87 -5.53 -14.68
N LEU A 347 30.47 -4.26 -14.72
CA LEU A 347 30.91 -3.33 -15.76
C LEU A 347 32.33 -2.81 -15.56
N GLY A 348 32.83 -2.82 -14.31
CA GLY A 348 34.09 -2.22 -13.88
C GLY A 348 33.99 -0.71 -13.63
N SER A 349 33.08 0.00 -14.27
CA SER A 349 32.75 1.42 -14.04
C SER A 349 31.38 1.74 -14.57
N LEU A 350 30.67 2.66 -13.92
CA LEU A 350 29.42 3.25 -14.39
C LEU A 350 29.65 4.57 -15.13
N ASP A 351 30.83 5.19 -15.03
CA ASP A 351 31.13 6.45 -15.70
C ASP A 351 31.11 6.28 -17.23
N GLY A 352 30.22 7.00 -17.89
CA GLY A 352 29.96 6.91 -19.32
C GLY A 352 29.19 5.66 -19.77
N ALA A 353 28.82 4.74 -18.88
CA ALA A 353 28.01 3.58 -19.23
C ALA A 353 26.55 3.96 -19.57
N GLU A 354 25.95 3.30 -20.55
CA GLU A 354 24.51 3.38 -20.79
C GLU A 354 23.79 2.22 -20.08
N VAL A 355 22.84 2.57 -19.23
CA VAL A 355 22.02 1.62 -18.44
C VAL A 355 20.54 1.81 -18.79
N LEU A 356 19.87 0.74 -19.21
CA LEU A 356 18.44 0.73 -19.46
C LEU A 356 17.67 0.24 -18.24
N VAL A 357 16.79 1.06 -17.68
CA VAL A 357 15.88 0.71 -16.58
C VAL A 357 14.51 0.37 -17.15
N LEU A 358 14.03 -0.83 -16.88
CA LEU A 358 12.73 -1.35 -17.31
C LEU A 358 11.75 -1.39 -16.11
N GLY A 359 10.63 -0.70 -16.26
CA GLY A 359 9.61 -0.54 -15.24
C GLY A 359 9.95 0.58 -14.24
N LEU A 360 9.19 1.66 -14.30
CA LEU A 360 9.36 2.83 -13.46
C LEU A 360 8.28 2.97 -12.39
N THR A 361 7.10 2.42 -12.65
CA THR A 361 6.01 2.36 -11.68
C THR A 361 6.36 1.41 -10.53
N TYR A 362 5.80 1.64 -9.35
CA TYR A 362 6.11 0.81 -8.17
C TYR A 362 5.59 -0.64 -8.33
N ARG A 363 4.61 -0.85 -9.20
CA ARG A 363 3.97 -2.14 -9.46
C ARG A 363 3.42 -2.20 -10.88
N HIS A 364 3.51 -3.38 -11.51
CA HIS A 364 2.89 -3.64 -12.81
C HIS A 364 1.39 -3.30 -12.83
N GLY A 365 0.93 -2.74 -13.94
CA GLY A 365 -0.47 -2.42 -14.19
C GLY A 365 -1.03 -1.22 -13.40
N VAL A 366 -0.20 -0.51 -12.64
CA VAL A 366 -0.62 0.67 -11.87
C VAL A 366 0.26 1.85 -12.21
N LYS A 367 -0.31 2.88 -12.83
CA LYS A 367 0.38 4.13 -13.18
C LYS A 367 0.61 4.97 -11.92
N GLU A 368 1.65 4.62 -11.15
CA GLU A 368 1.99 5.30 -9.91
C GLU A 368 3.49 5.27 -9.63
N LEU A 369 4.09 6.45 -9.49
CA LEU A 369 5.51 6.64 -9.24
C LEU A 369 5.86 6.89 -7.76
N ALA A 370 4.85 7.06 -6.89
CA ALA A 370 5.07 7.36 -5.48
C ALA A 370 5.91 6.29 -4.81
N TYR A 371 7.03 6.73 -4.22
CA TYR A 371 8.03 5.86 -3.60
C TYR A 371 8.54 4.71 -4.49
N SER A 372 8.39 4.82 -5.82
CA SER A 372 8.98 3.83 -6.73
C SER A 372 10.49 3.76 -6.52
N ARG A 373 11.02 2.55 -6.46
CA ARG A 373 12.47 2.32 -6.32
C ARG A 373 13.24 2.62 -7.59
N ALA A 374 12.54 2.84 -8.72
CA ALA A 374 13.16 3.33 -9.96
C ALA A 374 13.79 4.72 -9.78
N ILE A 375 13.17 5.60 -8.99
CA ILE A 375 13.67 6.96 -8.80
C ILE A 375 15.05 6.96 -8.14
N PRO A 376 15.25 6.40 -6.92
CA PRO A 376 16.58 6.34 -6.32
C PRO A 376 17.56 5.48 -7.13
N LEU A 377 17.10 4.49 -7.90
CA LEU A 377 17.95 3.73 -8.82
C LEU A 377 18.51 4.62 -9.93
N ILE A 378 17.66 5.39 -10.61
CA ILE A 378 18.06 6.33 -11.67
C ILE A 378 19.02 7.38 -11.11
N GLU A 379 18.69 7.97 -9.97
CA GLU A 379 19.52 8.97 -9.30
C GLU A 379 20.89 8.39 -8.93
N GLY A 380 20.93 7.21 -8.34
CA GLY A 380 22.16 6.55 -7.91
C GLY A 380 23.08 6.12 -9.08
N LEU A 381 22.50 5.68 -10.20
CA LEU A 381 23.25 5.37 -11.45
C LEU A 381 23.83 6.65 -12.06
N ARG A 382 23.03 7.71 -12.17
CA ARG A 382 23.46 9.02 -12.68
C ARG A 382 24.55 9.67 -11.83
N ALA A 383 24.43 9.56 -10.51
CA ALA A 383 25.44 10.07 -9.59
C ALA A 383 26.83 9.40 -9.78
N ARG A 384 26.85 8.20 -10.38
CA ARG A 384 28.07 7.47 -10.74
C ARG A 384 28.51 7.66 -12.21
N GLY A 385 27.89 8.62 -12.92
CA GLY A 385 28.27 8.98 -14.29
C GLY A 385 27.57 8.19 -15.39
N ALA A 386 26.61 7.31 -15.07
CA ALA A 386 25.86 6.57 -16.08
C ALA A 386 24.84 7.44 -16.81
N ARG A 387 24.68 7.19 -18.12
CA ARG A 387 23.54 7.66 -18.89
C ARG A 387 22.38 6.67 -18.75
N VAL A 388 21.30 7.10 -18.13
CA VAL A 388 20.16 6.22 -17.86
C VAL A 388 19.09 6.39 -18.92
N LEU A 389 18.83 5.32 -19.67
CA LEU A 389 17.65 5.15 -20.52
C LEU A 389 16.56 4.49 -19.69
N ALA A 390 15.29 4.74 -19.97
CA ALA A 390 14.20 4.09 -19.25
C ALA A 390 12.97 3.85 -20.13
N PHE A 391 12.22 2.81 -19.76
CA PHE A 391 10.95 2.48 -20.37
C PHE A 391 9.96 1.93 -19.33
N ASP A 392 8.73 2.40 -19.43
CA ASP A 392 7.57 1.83 -18.72
C ASP A 392 6.34 1.91 -19.65
N PRO A 393 5.57 0.82 -19.83
CA PRO A 393 4.45 0.81 -20.78
C PRO A 393 3.29 1.75 -20.38
N LEU A 394 3.27 2.23 -19.12
CA LEU A 394 2.22 3.11 -18.59
C LEU A 394 2.59 4.59 -18.60
N LEU A 395 3.87 4.93 -18.85
CA LEU A 395 4.36 6.30 -18.76
C LEU A 395 4.60 6.91 -20.14
N ALA A 396 4.30 8.20 -20.26
CA ALA A 396 4.67 9.01 -21.40
C ALA A 396 6.13 9.48 -21.29
N ASP A 397 6.72 9.88 -22.40
CA ASP A 397 8.14 10.29 -22.49
C ASP A 397 8.47 11.47 -21.56
N ASP A 398 7.56 12.43 -21.42
CA ASP A 398 7.72 13.57 -20.52
C ASP A 398 7.73 13.17 -19.03
N GLU A 399 6.97 12.15 -18.65
CA GLU A 399 6.99 11.59 -17.29
C GLU A 399 8.32 10.88 -17.02
N ILE A 400 8.90 10.18 -18.01
CA ILE A 400 10.22 9.54 -17.92
C ILE A 400 11.32 10.58 -17.81
N VAL A 401 11.24 11.65 -18.58
CA VAL A 401 12.18 12.79 -18.48
C VAL A 401 12.10 13.43 -17.10
N HIS A 402 10.90 13.57 -16.55
CA HIS A 402 10.70 14.17 -15.22
C HIS A 402 11.41 13.40 -14.10
N VAL A 403 11.49 12.07 -14.17
CA VAL A 403 12.25 11.26 -13.21
C VAL A 403 13.75 11.18 -13.50
N GLY A 404 14.24 11.92 -14.48
CA GLY A 404 15.65 12.10 -14.77
C GLY A 404 16.26 11.05 -15.71
N ALA A 405 15.46 10.29 -16.43
CA ALA A 405 15.93 9.33 -17.44
C ALA A 405 15.66 9.80 -18.86
N VAL A 406 16.32 9.18 -19.84
CA VAL A 406 16.07 9.39 -21.26
C VAL A 406 15.05 8.35 -21.73
N PRO A 407 13.93 8.75 -22.32
CA PRO A 407 12.95 7.81 -22.85
C PRO A 407 13.56 6.88 -23.90
N TRP A 408 13.26 5.60 -23.78
CA TRP A 408 13.63 4.58 -24.75
C TRP A 408 12.34 3.92 -25.30
N SER A 409 12.29 3.70 -26.63
CA SER A 409 11.11 3.10 -27.27
C SER A 409 11.27 1.60 -27.37
N TRP A 410 10.27 0.85 -26.93
CA TRP A 410 10.26 -0.61 -26.99
C TRP A 410 10.56 -1.14 -28.40
N GLY A 411 11.47 -2.12 -28.50
CA GLY A 411 11.89 -2.69 -29.77
C GLY A 411 12.96 -1.90 -30.54
N SER A 412 13.41 -0.76 -30.02
CA SER A 412 14.49 0.01 -30.64
C SER A 412 15.86 -0.61 -30.37
N VAL A 413 16.75 -0.60 -31.34
CA VAL A 413 18.14 -1.04 -31.17
C VAL A 413 18.92 0.02 -30.40
N ALA A 414 19.59 -0.39 -29.33
CA ALA A 414 20.45 0.47 -28.51
C ALA A 414 21.83 -0.17 -28.30
N PRO A 415 22.75 0.01 -29.26
CA PRO A 415 24.02 -0.72 -29.30
C PRO A 415 25.00 -0.33 -28.20
N THR A 416 24.78 0.81 -27.55
CA THR A 416 25.64 1.34 -26.48
C THR A 416 25.17 0.94 -25.08
N VAL A 417 23.95 0.36 -24.96
CA VAL A 417 23.45 -0.15 -23.69
C VAL A 417 24.32 -1.32 -23.21
N SER A 418 24.95 -1.11 -22.08
CA SER A 418 25.88 -2.07 -21.44
C SER A 418 25.24 -2.83 -20.27
N ALA A 419 24.17 -2.30 -19.68
CA ALA A 419 23.40 -2.97 -18.62
C ALA A 419 21.88 -2.75 -18.78
N ILE A 420 21.11 -3.75 -18.39
CA ILE A 420 19.64 -3.68 -18.25
C ILE A 420 19.28 -3.98 -16.80
N VAL A 421 18.36 -3.19 -16.24
CA VAL A 421 17.82 -3.38 -14.88
C VAL A 421 16.32 -3.47 -14.94
N THR A 422 15.72 -4.55 -14.42
CA THR A 422 14.26 -4.60 -14.21
C THR A 422 13.93 -4.17 -12.79
N GLN A 423 13.09 -3.15 -12.66
CA GLN A 423 12.61 -2.69 -11.36
C GLN A 423 11.16 -3.16 -11.11
N THR A 424 10.33 -3.23 -12.15
CA THR A 424 8.97 -3.75 -12.10
C THR A 424 8.85 -4.93 -13.06
N ALA A 425 8.20 -6.00 -12.65
CA ALA A 425 7.95 -7.15 -13.54
C ALA A 425 6.72 -6.86 -14.40
N ASP A 426 6.95 -6.55 -15.68
CA ASP A 426 5.89 -6.44 -16.69
C ASP A 426 5.98 -7.62 -17.66
N PRO A 427 4.86 -8.27 -18.04
CA PRO A 427 4.86 -9.36 -19.01
C PRO A 427 5.51 -8.99 -20.35
N LEU A 428 5.42 -7.73 -20.77
CA LEU A 428 6.05 -7.23 -21.98
C LEU A 428 7.58 -7.45 -21.95
N PHE A 429 8.21 -7.32 -20.79
CA PHE A 429 9.68 -7.43 -20.66
C PHE A 429 10.18 -8.85 -20.94
N THR A 430 9.34 -9.87 -20.81
CA THR A 430 9.70 -11.24 -21.20
C THR A 430 9.87 -11.43 -22.71
N THR A 431 9.41 -10.46 -23.51
CA THR A 431 9.56 -10.43 -24.98
C THR A 431 10.78 -9.63 -25.44
N LEU A 432 11.64 -9.20 -24.51
CA LEU A 432 12.88 -8.49 -24.81
C LEU A 432 13.75 -9.35 -25.73
N ASP A 433 14.22 -8.78 -26.85
CA ASP A 433 15.19 -9.42 -27.72
C ASP A 433 16.60 -8.90 -27.41
N PRO A 434 17.49 -9.72 -26.87
CA PRO A 434 18.88 -9.31 -26.59
C PRO A 434 19.64 -8.82 -27.81
N ALA A 435 19.21 -9.18 -29.02
CA ALA A 435 19.81 -8.68 -30.26
C ALA A 435 19.66 -7.16 -30.45
N TRP A 436 18.74 -6.52 -29.75
CA TRP A 436 18.64 -5.06 -29.75
C TRP A 436 19.81 -4.38 -29.01
N TYR A 437 20.56 -5.12 -28.21
CA TYR A 437 21.63 -4.63 -27.34
C TYR A 437 22.95 -5.35 -27.56
N PRO A 438 23.61 -5.18 -28.71
CA PRO A 438 24.87 -5.89 -29.01
C PRO A 438 26.02 -5.54 -28.06
N GLY A 439 25.90 -4.44 -27.29
CA GLY A 439 26.85 -4.05 -26.25
C GLY A 439 26.53 -4.55 -24.84
N LEU A 440 25.46 -5.35 -24.68
CA LEU A 440 24.99 -5.81 -23.35
C LEU A 440 25.99 -6.70 -22.64
N ARG A 441 26.34 -6.34 -21.43
CA ARG A 441 27.27 -7.05 -20.57
C ARG A 441 26.65 -7.54 -19.26
N VAL A 442 25.61 -6.82 -18.76
CA VAL A 442 24.99 -7.10 -17.46
C VAL A 442 23.49 -7.02 -17.57
N VAL A 443 22.78 -8.00 -17.00
CA VAL A 443 21.35 -7.94 -16.70
C VAL A 443 21.18 -8.08 -15.19
N TYR A 444 20.64 -7.05 -14.55
CA TYR A 444 20.19 -7.10 -13.16
C TYR A 444 18.68 -7.25 -13.12
N ASP A 445 18.21 -8.45 -12.84
CA ASP A 445 16.78 -8.75 -12.78
C ASP A 445 16.25 -8.59 -11.34
N GLY A 446 15.83 -7.37 -11.02
CA GLY A 446 15.32 -7.01 -9.70
C GLY A 446 14.00 -7.69 -9.30
N ARG A 447 13.40 -8.48 -10.20
CA ARG A 447 12.12 -9.18 -9.97
C ARG A 447 12.15 -10.65 -10.36
N ASN A 448 13.29 -11.17 -10.79
CA ASN A 448 13.44 -12.53 -11.29
C ASN A 448 12.47 -12.87 -12.45
N SER A 449 12.12 -11.88 -13.26
CA SER A 449 11.14 -11.99 -14.36
C SER A 449 11.76 -12.29 -15.72
N LEU A 450 13.09 -12.15 -15.87
CA LEU A 450 13.82 -12.37 -17.12
C LEU A 450 14.68 -13.65 -17.11
N ARG A 451 14.46 -14.56 -16.16
CA ARG A 451 15.27 -15.80 -15.99
C ARG A 451 15.28 -16.70 -17.24
N ALA A 452 14.20 -16.68 -18.01
CA ALA A 452 14.10 -17.48 -19.24
C ALA A 452 14.70 -16.80 -20.48
N LEU A 453 15.22 -15.57 -20.34
CA LEU A 453 15.79 -14.84 -21.46
C LEU A 453 17.12 -15.44 -21.90
N ALA A 454 17.22 -15.79 -23.19
CA ALA A 454 18.46 -16.29 -23.77
C ALA A 454 19.46 -15.15 -23.97
N LEU A 455 20.37 -14.96 -23.02
CA LEU A 455 21.35 -13.88 -23.06
C LEU A 455 22.53 -14.19 -23.97
N PRO A 456 23.16 -13.17 -24.60
CA PRO A 456 24.38 -13.32 -25.36
C PRO A 456 25.51 -13.90 -24.53
N ALA A 457 26.40 -14.67 -25.17
CA ALA A 457 27.58 -15.20 -24.48
C ALA A 457 28.43 -14.06 -23.88
N GLY A 458 28.80 -14.20 -22.61
CA GLY A 458 29.58 -13.19 -21.88
C GLY A 458 28.73 -12.11 -21.18
N THR A 459 27.42 -12.20 -21.25
CA THR A 459 26.53 -11.34 -20.43
C THR A 459 26.36 -11.96 -19.05
N SER A 460 26.66 -11.18 -17.99
CA SER A 460 26.37 -11.57 -16.61
C SER A 460 24.89 -11.41 -16.31
N TYR A 461 24.26 -12.38 -15.63
CA TYR A 461 22.90 -12.30 -15.13
C TYR A 461 22.87 -12.32 -13.61
N HIS A 462 22.20 -11.34 -13.03
CA HIS A 462 21.94 -11.27 -11.59
C HIS A 462 20.44 -11.23 -11.33
N GLY A 463 19.87 -12.33 -10.87
CA GLY A 463 18.54 -12.34 -10.24
C GLY A 463 18.66 -12.12 -8.74
N VAL A 464 17.72 -11.44 -8.13
CA VAL A 464 17.73 -11.24 -6.67
C VAL A 464 17.60 -12.58 -5.94
N GLY A 465 18.65 -12.95 -5.20
CA GLY A 465 18.72 -14.22 -4.48
C GLY A 465 18.98 -15.45 -5.35
N VAL A 466 19.51 -15.26 -6.54
CA VAL A 466 19.95 -16.36 -7.42
C VAL A 466 21.47 -16.44 -7.37
N GLY A 467 21.99 -17.54 -6.84
CA GLY A 467 23.44 -17.79 -6.82
C GLY A 467 23.99 -18.09 -8.21
N ASP A 468 25.27 -17.78 -8.44
CA ASP A 468 25.96 -17.97 -9.72
C ASP A 468 25.90 -19.41 -10.28
N ASN A 469 25.56 -20.40 -9.45
CA ASN A 469 25.44 -21.81 -9.81
C ASN A 469 23.99 -22.27 -10.08
N ALA A 470 23.00 -21.40 -10.00
CA ALA A 470 21.59 -21.77 -10.11
C ALA A 470 21.08 -21.84 -11.57
N GLY A 471 21.97 -21.74 -12.57
CA GLY A 471 21.66 -21.73 -14.01
C GLY A 471 22.34 -22.86 -14.79
N GLY A 472 22.66 -23.98 -14.16
CA GLY A 472 23.23 -25.17 -14.79
C GLY A 472 22.18 -26.20 -15.16
#